data_43df96ff22632dcd03201957c181bd17
#
_entry.id   43df96ff22632dcd03201957c181bd17
#
_cell.length_a   1.000
_cell.length_b   1.000
_cell.length_c   1.000
_cell.angle_alpha   90.00
_cell.angle_beta   90.00
_cell.angle_gamma   90.00
#
_symmetry.space_group_name_H-M   'P 1'
#
loop_
_entity.id
_entity.type
_entity.pdbx_description
1 polymer ?
#
loop_
_entity_poly.entity_id
_entity_poly.type
_entity_poly.pdbx_seq_one_letter_code
_entity_poly.pdbx_strand_id
1 'polypeptide(L)'
;MESTAGKDPSTKFVVIGLLLGILMSAMDNTIVATAMGTIVADLGSFDKFAWVTASYMVAVMAGMPIYGKLSDMYGRKRFFLFGLIFFLLGSALCGIAQSMNQLILFRVIQGIGGGALLPIAFTIIFDLFPPEKRGKMSGMFGAVFGLSSVLGPLLGALITDSISWHWVFYINVPIGAFSLFFIIRYYKESLEHKKQKIDWGGAVTLVVSIVCLMFALELGGKTYDWGSVQIIGLFTVFAIFFIAFFIVERKAEEPIISFWMFKNRLFATAQILAFLYGGTFIILAVFIPIFVQAVYGSSATSAGFILTPMMLGSVLGSMIGGIFQTKFRFRSLMIVSVISFFIGMLLLGNMTPDTARAWLTVFMLISGFGVGFSFSLLPAASMNNLDPRYRGTANSTNSFLRSFGMTLGVTIFGTIQTNVFSSKLTDSFSGMKGSAGAAAQNMGDPQEIFQAGTRSHIPSAVLNRIIEAMSASITYVFMLALIPIVIAAVTVLFMGKERVKTTQEMEKKTG
;
A
#
# COMPACT_ATOMS: atom_id res chain seq x y z
N MET A 1 -10.36 31.47 -19.95
CA MET A 1 -9.52 31.85 -18.79
C MET A 1 -8.22 31.06 -18.90
N GLU A 2 -7.15 31.72 -19.31
CA GLU A 2 -5.82 31.14 -19.44
C GLU A 2 -5.38 30.59 -18.07
N SER A 3 -5.02 29.31 -18.02
CA SER A 3 -4.50 28.66 -16.86
C SER A 3 -3.08 29.17 -16.54
N THR A 4 -2.98 30.28 -15.83
CA THR A 4 -1.72 30.80 -15.26
C THR A 4 -1.21 29.99 -14.05
N ALA A 5 -1.88 28.90 -13.70
CA ALA A 5 -1.63 28.11 -12.49
C ALA A 5 -0.22 27.46 -12.36
N GLY A 6 0.55 27.42 -13.44
CA GLY A 6 1.91 26.84 -13.42
C GLY A 6 3.06 27.83 -13.12
N LYS A 7 2.79 29.13 -13.01
CA LYS A 7 3.80 30.18 -12.81
C LYS A 7 3.69 30.90 -11.46
N ASP A 8 2.64 30.66 -10.69
CA ASP A 8 2.45 31.28 -9.39
C ASP A 8 3.41 30.64 -8.37
N PRO A 9 4.27 31.43 -7.69
CA PRO A 9 5.15 30.92 -6.62
C PRO A 9 4.40 30.14 -5.52
N SER A 10 3.13 30.45 -5.31
CA SER A 10 2.26 29.77 -4.35
C SER A 10 2.08 28.27 -4.66
N THR A 11 2.06 27.87 -5.93
CA THR A 11 1.90 26.47 -6.34
C THR A 11 3.02 25.57 -5.83
N LYS A 12 4.27 26.08 -5.74
CA LYS A 12 5.39 25.31 -5.19
C LYS A 12 5.17 24.95 -3.72
N PHE A 13 4.68 25.88 -2.93
CA PHE A 13 4.40 25.64 -1.50
C PHE A 13 3.23 24.67 -1.31
N VAL A 14 2.23 24.71 -2.17
CA VAL A 14 1.16 23.71 -2.16
C VAL A 14 1.72 22.31 -2.43
N VAL A 15 2.56 22.16 -3.45
CA VAL A 15 3.20 20.87 -3.76
C VAL A 15 4.04 20.36 -2.58
N ILE A 16 4.84 21.23 -1.96
CA ILE A 16 5.61 20.87 -0.76
C ILE A 16 4.68 20.40 0.36
N GLY A 17 3.59 21.13 0.62
CA GLY A 17 2.60 20.72 1.63
C GLY A 17 1.99 19.36 1.35
N LEU A 18 1.62 19.08 0.10
CA LEU A 18 1.08 17.78 -0.30
C LEU A 18 2.12 16.65 -0.15
N LEU A 19 3.36 16.90 -0.58
CA LEU A 19 4.46 15.92 -0.47
C LEU A 19 4.80 15.62 0.99
N LEU A 20 4.79 16.61 1.88
CA LEU A 20 4.98 16.41 3.32
C LEU A 20 3.86 15.57 3.93
N GLY A 21 2.60 15.80 3.56
CA GLY A 21 1.47 14.99 4.01
C GLY A 21 1.58 13.53 3.56
N ILE A 22 2.02 13.30 2.31
CA ILE A 22 2.24 11.95 1.78
C ILE A 22 3.45 11.29 2.45
N LEU A 23 4.57 12.02 2.61
CA LEU A 23 5.77 11.53 3.28
C LEU A 23 5.44 11.01 4.67
N MET A 24 4.71 11.80 5.44
CA MET A 24 4.28 11.48 6.79
C MET A 24 3.41 10.21 6.80
N SER A 25 2.37 10.15 5.96
CA SER A 25 1.46 8.99 5.91
C SER A 25 2.15 7.72 5.40
N ALA A 26 3.06 7.83 4.43
CA ALA A 26 3.79 6.69 3.90
C ALA A 26 4.89 6.18 4.86
N MET A 27 5.56 7.09 5.58
CA MET A 27 6.60 6.76 6.54
C MET A 27 6.03 6.12 7.80
N ASP A 28 4.83 6.51 8.22
CA ASP A 28 4.19 6.06 9.45
C ASP A 28 4.13 4.53 9.57
N ASN A 29 3.74 3.84 8.49
CA ASN A 29 3.67 2.38 8.50
C ASN A 29 5.04 1.70 8.69
N THR A 30 6.07 2.24 8.09
CA THR A 30 7.41 1.65 8.10
C THR A 30 8.17 1.98 9.39
N ILE A 31 7.98 3.18 9.92
CA ILE A 31 8.62 3.63 11.17
C ILE A 31 8.02 2.91 12.39
N VAL A 32 6.70 2.71 12.43
CA VAL A 32 6.03 1.97 13.51
C VAL A 32 6.41 0.49 13.51
N ALA A 33 6.54 -0.12 12.34
CA ALA A 33 6.93 -1.52 12.22
C ALA A 33 8.29 -1.80 12.87
N THR A 34 9.25 -0.89 12.76
CA THR A 34 10.59 -1.05 13.38
C THR A 34 10.60 -0.80 14.89
N ALA A 35 9.70 0.04 15.39
CA ALA A 35 9.56 0.31 16.81
C ALA A 35 8.75 -0.75 17.57
N MET A 36 8.08 -1.67 16.84
CA MET A 36 7.07 -2.56 17.41
C MET A 36 7.63 -3.46 18.52
N GLY A 37 8.86 -3.96 18.40
CA GLY A 37 9.49 -4.77 19.42
C GLY A 37 9.62 -4.03 20.76
N THR A 38 10.06 -2.77 20.74
CA THR A 38 10.19 -1.93 21.94
C THR A 38 8.81 -1.54 22.50
N ILE A 39 7.84 -1.26 21.63
CA ILE A 39 6.44 -0.96 22.04
C ILE A 39 5.84 -2.13 22.81
N VAL A 40 6.02 -3.35 22.29
CA VAL A 40 5.54 -4.58 22.96
C VAL A 40 6.25 -4.82 24.28
N ALA A 41 7.55 -4.56 24.35
CA ALA A 41 8.33 -4.70 25.59
C ALA A 41 7.85 -3.73 26.66
N ASP A 42 7.44 -2.51 26.28
CA ASP A 42 7.01 -1.46 27.21
C ASP A 42 5.53 -1.59 27.60
N LEU A 43 4.63 -1.77 26.63
CA LEU A 43 3.18 -1.82 26.86
C LEU A 43 2.65 -3.23 27.15
N GLY A 44 3.45 -4.28 26.98
CA GLY A 44 3.03 -5.68 27.10
C GLY A 44 2.07 -6.11 25.98
N SER A 45 1.37 -7.24 26.21
CA SER A 45 0.32 -7.76 25.30
C SER A 45 0.83 -8.09 23.89
N PHE A 46 1.81 -9.02 23.83
CA PHE A 46 2.37 -9.51 22.56
C PHE A 46 1.29 -10.06 21.61
N ASP A 47 0.23 -10.63 22.15
CA ASP A 47 -0.94 -11.13 21.41
C ASP A 47 -1.65 -10.06 20.59
N LYS A 48 -1.48 -8.77 20.93
CA LYS A 48 -2.17 -7.64 20.30
C LYS A 48 -1.30 -6.80 19.37
N PHE A 49 -0.01 -7.13 19.20
CA PHE A 49 0.91 -6.28 18.43
C PHE A 49 0.47 -6.08 16.98
N ALA A 50 -0.07 -7.11 16.35
CA ALA A 50 -0.55 -7.05 14.97
C ALA A 50 -1.70 -6.05 14.80
N TRP A 51 -2.52 -5.87 15.85
CA TRP A 51 -3.65 -4.94 15.84
C TRP A 51 -3.25 -3.48 15.72
N VAL A 52 -2.06 -3.10 16.17
CA VAL A 52 -1.55 -1.72 16.05
C VAL A 52 -1.45 -1.30 14.58
N THR A 53 -0.97 -2.18 13.72
CA THR A 53 -0.87 -1.91 12.29
C THR A 53 -2.20 -2.16 11.57
N ALA A 54 -2.88 -3.26 11.90
CA ALA A 54 -4.14 -3.63 11.26
C ALA A 54 -5.24 -2.60 11.49
N SER A 55 -5.42 -2.08 12.71
CA SER A 55 -6.44 -1.08 13.02
C SER A 55 -6.27 0.21 12.22
N TYR A 56 -5.03 0.67 12.06
CA TYR A 56 -4.71 1.82 11.21
C TYR A 56 -5.07 1.54 9.75
N MET A 57 -4.63 0.41 9.20
CA MET A 57 -4.87 0.06 7.81
C MET A 57 -6.35 -0.11 7.48
N VAL A 58 -7.12 -0.74 8.39
CA VAL A 58 -8.57 -0.88 8.25
C VAL A 58 -9.25 0.49 8.18
N ALA A 59 -8.89 1.40 9.10
CA ALA A 59 -9.45 2.75 9.13
C ALA A 59 -9.09 3.56 7.87
N VAL A 60 -7.85 3.47 7.40
CA VAL A 60 -7.38 4.08 6.14
C VAL A 60 -8.20 3.58 4.96
N MET A 61 -8.33 2.27 4.80
CA MET A 61 -9.03 1.67 3.67
C MET A 61 -10.53 1.99 3.66
N ALA A 62 -11.19 1.90 4.82
CA ALA A 62 -12.61 2.20 4.95
C ALA A 62 -12.92 3.68 4.62
N GLY A 63 -12.01 4.58 4.98
CA GLY A 63 -12.15 6.01 4.72
C GLY A 63 -11.91 6.43 3.26
N MET A 64 -11.01 5.76 2.52
CA MET A 64 -10.58 6.20 1.18
C MET A 64 -11.74 6.55 0.23
N PRO A 65 -12.70 5.65 -0.07
CA PRO A 65 -13.78 5.94 -1.02
C PRO A 65 -14.67 7.07 -0.53
N ILE A 66 -14.95 7.11 0.78
CA ILE A 66 -15.80 8.11 1.41
C ILE A 66 -15.17 9.50 1.26
N TYR A 67 -13.89 9.65 1.64
CA TYR A 67 -13.20 10.95 1.53
C TYR A 67 -13.00 11.40 0.10
N GLY A 68 -12.81 10.47 -0.84
CA GLY A 68 -12.79 10.80 -2.27
C GLY A 68 -14.07 11.48 -2.70
N LYS A 69 -15.21 10.86 -2.41
CA LYS A 69 -16.54 11.41 -2.72
C LYS A 69 -16.81 12.72 -1.99
N LEU A 70 -16.57 12.76 -0.69
CA LEU A 70 -16.80 13.98 0.11
C LEU A 70 -15.89 15.14 -0.34
N SER A 71 -14.67 14.85 -0.77
CA SER A 71 -13.78 15.88 -1.30
C SER A 71 -14.23 16.47 -2.61
N ASP A 72 -14.87 15.67 -3.47
CA ASP A 72 -15.51 16.14 -4.71
C ASP A 72 -16.75 17.01 -4.42
N MET A 73 -17.51 16.69 -3.36
CA MET A 73 -18.75 17.39 -2.99
C MET A 73 -18.51 18.69 -2.22
N TYR A 74 -17.59 18.68 -1.26
CA TYR A 74 -17.43 19.77 -0.29
C TYR A 74 -16.09 20.49 -0.36
N GLY A 75 -15.20 20.07 -1.24
CA GLY A 75 -13.91 20.70 -1.47
C GLY A 75 -12.71 19.87 -0.99
N ARG A 76 -11.72 19.81 -1.86
CA ARG A 76 -10.50 19.01 -1.64
C ARG A 76 -9.64 19.57 -0.53
N LYS A 77 -9.55 20.90 -0.43
CA LYS A 77 -8.83 21.57 0.66
C LYS A 77 -9.36 21.15 2.01
N ARG A 78 -10.67 21.20 2.19
CA ARG A 78 -11.32 20.89 3.47
C ARG A 78 -11.04 19.45 3.92
N PHE A 79 -11.18 18.49 3.02
CA PHE A 79 -10.97 17.09 3.36
C PHE A 79 -9.51 16.70 3.46
N PHE A 80 -8.61 17.34 2.74
CA PHE A 80 -7.16 17.16 2.97
C PHE A 80 -6.74 17.70 4.34
N LEU A 81 -7.22 18.89 4.73
CA LEU A 81 -6.97 19.47 6.06
C LEU A 81 -7.60 18.61 7.17
N PHE A 82 -8.82 18.11 6.97
CA PHE A 82 -9.44 17.15 7.89
C PHE A 82 -8.54 15.93 8.07
N GLY A 83 -8.06 15.34 6.97
CA GLY A 83 -7.15 14.20 7.00
C GLY A 83 -5.88 14.51 7.79
N LEU A 84 -5.23 15.66 7.54
CA LEU A 84 -4.04 16.08 8.28
C LEU A 84 -4.31 16.26 9.78
N ILE A 85 -5.39 16.94 10.14
CA ILE A 85 -5.73 17.20 11.54
C ILE A 85 -5.98 15.89 12.30
N PHE A 86 -6.81 14.98 11.74
CA PHE A 86 -7.10 13.71 12.38
C PHE A 86 -5.88 12.80 12.44
N PHE A 87 -5.04 12.81 11.40
CA PHE A 87 -3.78 12.07 11.41
C PHE A 87 -2.84 12.58 12.51
N LEU A 88 -2.65 13.90 12.63
CA LEU A 88 -1.79 14.50 13.64
C LEU A 88 -2.33 14.29 15.05
N LEU A 89 -3.64 14.44 15.23
CA LEU A 89 -4.30 14.18 16.52
C LEU A 89 -4.08 12.71 16.93
N GLY A 90 -4.36 11.76 16.03
CA GLY A 90 -4.13 10.34 16.28
C GLY A 90 -2.67 10.04 16.55
N SER A 91 -1.74 10.66 15.82
CA SER A 91 -0.29 10.52 16.04
C SER A 91 0.14 11.04 17.40
N ALA A 92 -0.31 12.22 17.80
CA ALA A 92 -0.03 12.78 19.12
C ALA A 92 -0.60 11.90 20.25
N LEU A 93 -1.82 11.38 20.08
CA LEU A 93 -2.43 10.44 21.02
C LEU A 93 -1.65 9.12 21.10
N CYS A 94 -1.19 8.56 19.96
CA CYS A 94 -0.32 7.39 19.97
C CYS A 94 0.95 7.61 20.79
N GLY A 95 1.52 8.81 20.71
CA GLY A 95 2.71 9.19 21.49
C GLY A 95 2.49 9.29 23.01
N ILE A 96 1.26 9.34 23.50
CA ILE A 96 0.95 9.34 24.95
C ILE A 96 0.28 8.04 25.41
N ALA A 97 0.21 7.02 24.55
CA ALA A 97 -0.43 5.75 24.90
C ALA A 97 0.28 5.03 26.04
N GLN A 98 -0.47 4.58 27.04
CA GLN A 98 0.01 3.86 28.21
C GLN A 98 -0.41 2.39 28.25
N SER A 99 -1.10 1.93 27.21
CA SER A 99 -1.47 0.53 27.03
C SER A 99 -1.66 0.21 25.55
N MET A 100 -1.49 -1.07 25.21
CA MET A 100 -1.70 -1.55 23.84
C MET A 100 -3.11 -1.24 23.31
N ASN A 101 -4.14 -1.35 24.16
CA ASN A 101 -5.52 -1.04 23.74
C ASN A 101 -5.70 0.46 23.42
N GLN A 102 -5.08 1.36 24.19
CA GLN A 102 -5.09 2.79 23.87
C GLN A 102 -4.36 3.06 22.56
N LEU A 103 -3.19 2.45 22.36
CA LEU A 103 -2.43 2.58 21.12
C LEU A 103 -3.26 2.14 19.91
N ILE A 104 -3.92 0.98 19.97
CA ILE A 104 -4.81 0.48 18.90
C ILE A 104 -5.93 1.47 18.62
N LEU A 105 -6.62 1.98 19.65
CA LEU A 105 -7.69 2.97 19.47
C LEU A 105 -7.18 4.27 18.81
N PHE A 106 -6.03 4.76 19.25
CA PHE A 106 -5.42 5.98 18.71
C PHE A 106 -4.93 5.78 17.27
N ARG A 107 -4.50 4.57 16.92
CA ARG A 107 -4.19 4.17 15.55
C ARG A 107 -5.42 4.21 14.64
N VAL A 108 -6.62 3.84 15.14
CA VAL A 108 -7.87 4.02 14.38
C VAL A 108 -8.10 5.50 14.07
N ILE A 109 -7.95 6.39 15.06
CA ILE A 109 -8.11 7.85 14.85
C ILE A 109 -7.11 8.36 13.82
N GLN A 110 -5.86 7.93 13.91
CA GLN A 110 -4.81 8.29 12.95
C GLN A 110 -5.15 7.77 11.55
N GLY A 111 -5.64 6.53 11.44
CA GLY A 111 -6.05 5.91 10.18
C GLY A 111 -7.23 6.61 9.51
N ILE A 112 -8.20 7.11 10.30
CA ILE A 112 -9.30 7.95 9.78
C ILE A 112 -8.73 9.15 9.01
N GLY A 113 -7.70 9.81 9.56
CA GLY A 113 -7.02 10.90 8.86
C GLY A 113 -6.22 10.43 7.65
N GLY A 114 -5.48 9.33 7.80
CA GLY A 114 -4.59 8.78 6.77
C GLY A 114 -5.30 8.41 5.47
N GLY A 115 -6.56 7.94 5.55
CA GLY A 115 -7.37 7.56 4.39
C GLY A 115 -7.67 8.71 3.43
N ALA A 116 -7.64 9.96 3.91
CA ALA A 116 -7.87 11.14 3.07
C ALA A 116 -6.62 11.62 2.34
N LEU A 117 -5.42 11.45 2.92
CA LEU A 117 -4.21 12.16 2.50
C LEU A 117 -3.78 11.80 1.08
N LEU A 118 -3.57 10.51 0.81
CA LEU A 118 -3.02 10.06 -0.46
C LEU A 118 -3.96 10.30 -1.65
N PRO A 119 -5.23 9.85 -1.64
CA PRO A 119 -6.09 10.02 -2.80
C PRO A 119 -6.39 11.49 -3.10
N ILE A 120 -6.59 12.31 -2.06
CA ILE A 120 -6.90 13.73 -2.26
C ILE A 120 -5.68 14.51 -2.76
N ALA A 121 -4.46 14.20 -2.26
CA ALA A 121 -3.24 14.84 -2.74
C ALA A 121 -3.01 14.60 -4.23
N PHE A 122 -3.18 13.36 -4.71
CA PHE A 122 -3.10 13.04 -6.13
C PHE A 122 -4.15 13.83 -6.95
N THR A 123 -5.37 13.91 -6.43
CA THR A 123 -6.45 14.63 -7.11
C THR A 123 -6.17 16.14 -7.19
N ILE A 124 -5.67 16.75 -6.10
CA ILE A 124 -5.27 18.16 -6.09
C ILE A 124 -4.20 18.43 -7.14
N ILE A 125 -3.20 17.58 -7.28
CA ILE A 125 -2.15 17.74 -8.30
C ILE A 125 -2.71 17.65 -9.70
N PHE A 126 -3.64 16.73 -9.93
CA PHE A 126 -4.31 16.61 -11.23
C PHE A 126 -5.10 17.85 -11.61
N ASP A 127 -5.61 18.60 -10.63
CA ASP A 127 -6.33 19.84 -10.88
C ASP A 127 -5.42 21.06 -11.01
N LEU A 128 -4.34 21.11 -10.23
CA LEU A 128 -3.41 22.23 -10.24
C LEU A 128 -2.50 22.27 -11.48
N PHE A 129 -2.19 21.10 -12.05
CA PHE A 129 -1.21 21.03 -13.13
C PHE A 129 -1.82 20.67 -14.48
N PRO A 130 -1.36 21.33 -15.55
CA PRO A 130 -1.72 20.95 -16.91
C PRO A 130 -1.18 19.52 -17.19
N PRO A 131 -1.80 18.82 -18.17
CA PRO A 131 -1.49 17.42 -18.48
C PRO A 131 -0.01 17.11 -18.65
N GLU A 132 0.74 18.03 -19.25
CA GLU A 132 2.16 17.90 -19.56
C GLU A 132 3.04 17.84 -18.30
N LYS A 133 2.62 18.46 -17.20
CA LYS A 133 3.35 18.52 -15.93
C LYS A 133 2.92 17.45 -14.93
N ARG A 134 1.75 16.85 -15.10
CA ARG A 134 1.20 15.83 -14.16
C ARG A 134 2.13 14.65 -13.97
N GLY A 135 2.77 14.19 -15.07
CA GLY A 135 3.68 13.07 -15.02
C GLY A 135 4.89 13.31 -14.12
N LYS A 136 5.50 14.50 -14.23
CA LYS A 136 6.61 14.88 -13.33
C LYS A 136 6.17 14.90 -11.86
N MET A 137 4.97 15.41 -11.59
CA MET A 137 4.42 15.46 -10.22
C MET A 137 4.11 14.07 -9.68
N SER A 138 3.51 13.19 -10.49
CA SER A 138 3.29 11.79 -10.11
C SER A 138 4.60 11.05 -9.83
N GLY A 139 5.65 11.33 -10.60
CA GLY A 139 6.99 10.80 -10.34
C GLY A 139 7.56 11.26 -9.00
N MET A 140 7.32 12.52 -8.61
CA MET A 140 7.72 13.03 -7.28
C MET A 140 7.01 12.31 -6.14
N PHE A 141 5.74 11.93 -6.31
CA PHE A 141 5.04 11.10 -5.32
C PHE A 141 5.67 9.71 -5.17
N GLY A 142 6.01 9.08 -6.30
CA GLY A 142 6.74 7.82 -6.27
C GLY A 142 8.09 7.95 -5.55
N ALA A 143 8.81 9.07 -5.76
CA ALA A 143 10.05 9.35 -5.06
C ALA A 143 9.85 9.53 -3.54
N VAL A 144 8.77 10.20 -3.12
CA VAL A 144 8.44 10.35 -1.69
C VAL A 144 8.11 8.99 -1.05
N PHE A 145 7.37 8.12 -1.74
CA PHE A 145 7.13 6.75 -1.27
C PHE A 145 8.44 5.97 -1.10
N GLY A 146 9.32 6.03 -2.11
CA GLY A 146 10.63 5.39 -2.03
C GLY A 146 11.46 5.92 -0.87
N LEU A 147 11.50 7.23 -0.70
CA LEU A 147 12.21 7.89 0.40
C LEU A 147 11.63 7.48 1.77
N SER A 148 10.31 7.44 1.91
CA SER A 148 9.61 7.01 3.12
C SER A 148 9.96 5.58 3.52
N SER A 149 10.05 4.68 2.54
CA SER A 149 10.38 3.27 2.78
C SER A 149 11.81 3.06 3.30
N VAL A 150 12.73 3.97 2.96
CA VAL A 150 14.12 3.94 3.46
C VAL A 150 14.25 4.70 4.77
N LEU A 151 13.70 5.92 4.84
CA LEU A 151 13.79 6.76 6.02
C LEU A 151 12.99 6.19 7.19
N GLY A 152 11.85 5.54 6.95
CA GLY A 152 11.02 4.99 8.01
C GLY A 152 11.77 4.03 8.93
N PRO A 153 12.32 2.91 8.44
CA PRO A 153 13.07 1.98 9.26
C PRO A 153 14.32 2.61 9.89
N LEU A 154 15.04 3.47 9.16
CA LEU A 154 16.24 4.12 9.67
C LEU A 154 15.93 5.06 10.84
N LEU A 155 14.96 5.96 10.65
CA LEU A 155 14.52 6.88 11.71
C LEU A 155 13.84 6.14 12.86
N GLY A 156 13.05 5.09 12.54
CA GLY A 156 12.38 4.29 13.56
C GLY A 156 13.37 3.64 14.52
N ALA A 157 14.39 2.96 13.99
CA ALA A 157 15.44 2.36 14.81
C ALA A 157 16.21 3.43 15.59
N LEU A 158 16.70 4.48 14.91
CA LEU A 158 17.48 5.54 15.54
C LEU A 158 16.71 6.23 16.68
N ILE A 159 15.45 6.58 16.47
CA ILE A 159 14.60 7.25 17.46
C ILE A 159 14.30 6.32 18.63
N THR A 160 13.98 5.07 18.34
CA THR A 160 13.63 4.07 19.38
C THR A 160 14.82 3.76 20.27
N ASP A 161 16.01 3.60 19.68
CA ASP A 161 17.23 3.27 20.42
C ASP A 161 17.82 4.46 21.18
N SER A 162 17.69 5.69 20.64
CA SER A 162 18.35 6.88 21.19
C SER A 162 17.49 7.71 22.14
N ILE A 163 16.14 7.67 21.98
CA ILE A 163 15.23 8.52 22.72
C ILE A 163 14.11 7.70 23.37
N SER A 164 13.08 7.33 22.59
CA SER A 164 11.94 6.51 23.01
C SER A 164 11.04 6.25 21.80
N TRP A 165 10.35 5.08 21.80
CA TRP A 165 9.39 4.73 20.75
C TRP A 165 8.23 5.74 20.59
N HIS A 166 7.86 6.50 21.62
CA HIS A 166 6.82 7.55 21.57
C HIS A 166 7.13 8.61 20.50
N TRP A 167 8.42 8.93 20.29
CA TRP A 167 8.86 9.93 19.31
C TRP A 167 8.69 9.47 17.86
N VAL A 168 8.51 8.17 17.63
CA VAL A 168 8.13 7.62 16.30
C VAL A 168 6.80 8.22 15.83
N PHE A 169 5.90 8.51 16.76
CA PHE A 169 4.64 9.19 16.48
C PHE A 169 4.77 10.70 16.49
N TYR A 170 5.51 11.27 17.43
CA TYR A 170 5.67 12.73 17.54
C TYR A 170 6.40 13.36 16.36
N ILE A 171 7.25 12.63 15.63
CA ILE A 171 7.93 13.14 14.43
C ILE A 171 6.94 13.59 13.34
N ASN A 172 5.75 13.02 13.32
CA ASN A 172 4.69 13.39 12.39
C ASN A 172 4.14 14.81 12.69
N VAL A 173 4.16 15.25 13.95
CA VAL A 173 3.55 16.51 14.35
C VAL A 173 4.22 17.72 13.68
N PRO A 174 5.54 17.92 13.73
CA PRO A 174 6.18 19.03 13.04
C PRO A 174 6.03 18.94 11.51
N ILE A 175 6.18 17.76 10.92
CA ILE A 175 6.05 17.56 9.47
C ILE A 175 4.64 17.94 9.01
N GLY A 176 3.62 17.46 9.73
CA GLY A 176 2.23 17.74 9.41
C GLY A 176 1.83 19.20 9.71
N ALA A 177 2.42 19.85 10.72
CA ALA A 177 2.20 21.27 10.99
C ALA A 177 2.70 22.13 9.82
N PHE A 178 3.87 21.83 9.24
CA PHE A 178 4.33 22.50 8.01
C PHE A 178 3.40 22.22 6.83
N SER A 179 2.94 20.97 6.65
CA SER A 179 1.96 20.63 5.61
C SER A 179 0.68 21.45 5.79
N LEU A 180 0.11 21.50 7.01
CA LEU A 180 -1.07 22.31 7.33
C LEU A 180 -0.86 23.78 6.99
N PHE A 181 0.25 24.36 7.41
CA PHE A 181 0.59 25.76 7.16
C PHE A 181 0.61 26.06 5.65
N PHE A 182 1.31 25.25 4.85
CA PHE A 182 1.39 25.45 3.40
C PHE A 182 0.03 25.30 2.71
N ILE A 183 -0.76 24.31 3.08
CA ILE A 183 -2.08 24.10 2.47
C ILE A 183 -3.07 25.19 2.88
N ILE A 184 -3.11 25.57 4.14
CA ILE A 184 -4.01 26.66 4.61
C ILE A 184 -3.69 27.95 3.90
N ARG A 185 -2.40 28.32 3.84
CA ARG A 185 -1.94 29.65 3.38
C ARG A 185 -1.93 29.78 1.87
N TYR A 186 -1.57 28.72 1.11
CA TYR A 186 -1.28 28.81 -0.32
C TYR A 186 -2.26 28.07 -1.21
N TYR A 187 -2.93 27.02 -0.72
CA TYR A 187 -3.89 26.30 -1.56
C TYR A 187 -5.24 27.01 -1.59
N LYS A 188 -5.64 27.43 -2.81
CA LYS A 188 -6.97 27.98 -3.08
C LYS A 188 -7.80 26.92 -3.80
N GLU A 189 -9.01 26.66 -3.32
CA GLU A 189 -9.96 25.77 -3.97
C GLU A 189 -10.37 26.37 -5.31
N SER A 190 -10.29 25.56 -6.37
CA SER A 190 -10.56 26.01 -7.73
C SER A 190 -11.91 25.56 -8.28
N LEU A 191 -12.61 24.67 -7.57
CA LEU A 191 -13.89 24.11 -8.01
C LEU A 191 -15.04 24.72 -7.23
N GLU A 192 -16.11 25.05 -7.96
CA GLU A 192 -17.40 25.37 -7.34
C GLU A 192 -18.09 24.09 -6.92
N HIS A 193 -18.45 24.03 -5.64
CA HIS A 193 -19.10 22.87 -5.04
C HIS A 193 -20.61 23.13 -4.89
N LYS A 194 -21.42 22.17 -5.32
CA LYS A 194 -22.86 22.18 -5.04
C LYS A 194 -23.14 21.31 -3.80
N LYS A 195 -23.97 21.79 -2.90
CA LYS A 195 -24.46 20.97 -1.78
C LYS A 195 -25.21 19.76 -2.35
N GLN A 196 -24.75 18.59 -2.01
CA GLN A 196 -25.33 17.30 -2.41
C GLN A 196 -25.64 16.49 -1.16
N LYS A 197 -26.55 15.52 -1.28
CA LYS A 197 -26.87 14.61 -0.16
C LYS A 197 -25.78 13.57 -0.01
N ILE A 198 -25.36 13.31 1.22
CA ILE A 198 -24.39 12.26 1.55
C ILE A 198 -25.13 10.92 1.59
N ASP A 199 -24.60 9.90 0.92
CA ASP A 199 -25.05 8.53 1.03
C ASP A 199 -24.51 7.87 2.31
N TRP A 200 -25.21 8.12 3.44
CA TRP A 200 -24.87 7.50 4.72
C TRP A 200 -25.08 5.99 4.71
N GLY A 201 -26.09 5.51 3.95
CA GLY A 201 -26.37 4.08 3.83
C GLY A 201 -25.22 3.34 3.15
N GLY A 202 -24.74 3.87 2.02
CA GLY A 202 -23.56 3.37 1.32
C GLY A 202 -22.32 3.44 2.19
N ALA A 203 -22.09 4.57 2.90
CA ALA A 203 -20.94 4.73 3.77
C ALA A 203 -20.89 3.67 4.89
N VAL A 204 -22.00 3.49 5.63
CA VAL A 204 -22.06 2.52 6.72
C VAL A 204 -21.91 1.08 6.22
N THR A 205 -22.63 0.71 5.15
CA THR A 205 -22.54 -0.64 4.60
C THR A 205 -21.15 -0.97 4.07
N LEU A 206 -20.48 -0.01 3.41
CA LEU A 206 -19.10 -0.17 2.94
C LEU A 206 -18.12 -0.33 4.11
N VAL A 207 -18.20 0.56 5.12
CA VAL A 207 -17.30 0.51 6.29
C VAL A 207 -17.45 -0.82 7.02
N VAL A 208 -18.69 -1.24 7.35
CA VAL A 208 -18.90 -2.49 8.06
C VAL A 208 -18.40 -3.68 7.26
N SER A 209 -18.63 -3.71 5.94
CA SER A 209 -18.15 -4.81 5.11
C SER A 209 -16.61 -4.87 5.09
N ILE A 210 -15.94 -3.73 4.90
CA ILE A 210 -14.46 -3.68 4.88
C ILE A 210 -13.89 -4.10 6.24
N VAL A 211 -14.45 -3.57 7.34
CA VAL A 211 -13.99 -3.89 8.71
C VAL A 211 -14.12 -5.38 8.99
N CYS A 212 -15.27 -5.98 8.70
CA CYS A 212 -15.50 -7.42 8.92
C CYS A 212 -14.56 -8.27 8.06
N LEU A 213 -14.37 -7.91 6.80
CA LEU A 213 -13.46 -8.62 5.92
C LEU A 213 -12.01 -8.55 6.42
N MET A 214 -11.55 -7.36 6.81
CA MET A 214 -10.20 -7.16 7.32
C MET A 214 -9.95 -7.96 8.61
N PHE A 215 -10.93 -7.95 9.53
CA PHE A 215 -10.83 -8.75 10.74
C PHE A 215 -10.84 -10.26 10.44
N ALA A 216 -11.66 -10.72 9.50
CA ALA A 216 -11.65 -12.12 9.09
C ALA A 216 -10.27 -12.54 8.53
N LEU A 217 -9.65 -11.69 7.71
CA LEU A 217 -8.34 -11.95 7.10
C LEU A 217 -7.19 -11.85 8.11
N GLU A 218 -7.26 -10.93 9.08
CA GLU A 218 -6.20 -10.74 10.08
C GLU A 218 -6.22 -11.83 11.16
N LEU A 219 -7.42 -12.26 11.58
CA LEU A 219 -7.59 -13.26 12.64
C LEU A 219 -7.57 -14.70 12.12
N GLY A 220 -7.99 -14.90 10.86
CA GLY A 220 -8.09 -16.24 10.25
C GLY A 220 -6.72 -16.89 10.05
N GLY A 221 -6.60 -18.13 10.52
CA GLY A 221 -5.36 -18.91 10.43
C GLY A 221 -4.25 -18.48 11.40
N LYS A 222 -4.49 -17.44 12.22
CA LYS A 222 -3.55 -16.95 13.25
C LYS A 222 -4.15 -17.15 14.65
N THR A 223 -5.24 -16.42 14.93
CA THR A 223 -5.91 -16.44 16.25
C THR A 223 -7.06 -17.44 16.28
N TYR A 224 -7.75 -17.59 15.15
CA TYR A 224 -8.86 -18.52 14.97
C TYR A 224 -8.67 -19.33 13.71
N ASP A 225 -9.03 -20.60 13.74
CA ASP A 225 -9.06 -21.43 12.54
C ASP A 225 -10.00 -20.88 11.49
N TRP A 226 -9.67 -21.06 10.21
CA TRP A 226 -10.50 -20.59 9.09
C TRP A 226 -11.95 -21.13 9.13
N GLY A 227 -12.16 -22.34 9.69
CA GLY A 227 -13.46 -22.97 9.88
C GLY A 227 -14.18 -22.58 11.16
N SER A 228 -13.63 -21.70 11.99
CA SER A 228 -14.23 -21.27 13.25
C SER A 228 -15.50 -20.44 13.03
N VAL A 229 -16.41 -20.50 14.03
CA VAL A 229 -17.67 -19.72 14.02
C VAL A 229 -17.38 -18.22 13.94
N GLN A 230 -16.30 -17.75 14.56
CA GLN A 230 -15.90 -16.34 14.55
C GLN A 230 -15.53 -15.89 13.13
N ILE A 231 -14.71 -16.64 12.42
CA ILE A 231 -14.26 -16.29 11.06
C ILE A 231 -15.41 -16.44 10.06
N ILE A 232 -16.17 -17.51 10.13
CA ILE A 232 -17.37 -17.71 9.30
C ILE A 232 -18.39 -16.59 9.57
N GLY A 233 -18.59 -16.21 10.84
CA GLY A 233 -19.47 -15.10 11.22
C GLY A 233 -19.02 -13.76 10.60
N LEU A 234 -17.72 -13.44 10.67
CA LEU A 234 -17.15 -12.23 10.04
C LEU A 234 -17.35 -12.23 8.53
N PHE A 235 -17.07 -13.33 7.83
CA PHE A 235 -17.32 -13.46 6.39
C PHE A 235 -18.81 -13.37 6.04
N THR A 236 -19.70 -13.90 6.88
CA THR A 236 -21.14 -13.79 6.69
C THR A 236 -21.61 -12.35 6.81
N VAL A 237 -21.18 -11.63 7.85
CA VAL A 237 -21.48 -10.20 8.02
C VAL A 237 -20.91 -9.40 6.88
N PHE A 238 -19.66 -9.65 6.47
CA PHE A 238 -19.07 -9.04 5.28
C PHE A 238 -19.98 -9.24 4.05
N ALA A 239 -20.38 -10.47 3.75
CA ALA A 239 -21.18 -10.76 2.56
C ALA A 239 -22.54 -10.06 2.59
N ILE A 240 -23.22 -10.03 3.75
CA ILE A 240 -24.50 -9.35 3.92
C ILE A 240 -24.34 -7.84 3.67
N PHE A 241 -23.37 -7.19 4.33
CA PHE A 241 -23.17 -5.76 4.19
C PHE A 241 -22.60 -5.36 2.84
N PHE A 242 -21.80 -6.21 2.21
CA PHE A 242 -21.29 -5.99 0.85
C PHE A 242 -22.44 -6.06 -0.18
N ILE A 243 -23.34 -7.03 -0.07
CA ILE A 243 -24.53 -7.09 -0.92
C ILE A 243 -25.44 -5.88 -0.64
N ALA A 244 -25.66 -5.55 0.63
CA ALA A 244 -26.44 -4.37 1.00
C ALA A 244 -25.85 -3.08 0.43
N PHE A 245 -24.50 -2.93 0.43
CA PHE A 245 -23.81 -1.83 -0.21
C PHE A 245 -24.18 -1.70 -1.70
N PHE A 246 -24.12 -2.78 -2.48
CA PHE A 246 -24.51 -2.74 -3.91
C PHE A 246 -25.98 -2.35 -4.11
N ILE A 247 -26.88 -2.78 -3.22
CA ILE A 247 -28.31 -2.45 -3.31
C ILE A 247 -28.54 -0.96 -3.01
N VAL A 248 -27.88 -0.45 -1.96
CA VAL A 248 -27.99 0.96 -1.54
C VAL A 248 -27.40 1.88 -2.61
N GLU A 249 -26.18 1.61 -3.06
CA GLU A 249 -25.47 2.39 -4.07
C GLU A 249 -26.23 2.52 -5.40
N ARG A 250 -26.97 1.46 -5.80
CA ARG A 250 -27.80 1.53 -7.02
C ARG A 250 -29.00 2.48 -6.89
N LYS A 251 -29.43 2.77 -5.66
CA LYS A 251 -30.58 3.64 -5.37
C LYS A 251 -30.15 5.04 -4.93
N ALA A 252 -28.89 5.22 -4.57
CA ALA A 252 -28.36 6.49 -4.08
C ALA A 252 -28.35 7.56 -5.21
N GLU A 253 -28.82 8.77 -4.89
CA GLU A 253 -28.73 9.93 -5.80
C GLU A 253 -27.27 10.29 -6.08
N GLU A 254 -26.40 10.18 -5.05
CA GLU A 254 -24.97 10.51 -5.09
C GLU A 254 -24.14 9.38 -4.51
N PRO A 255 -23.95 8.27 -5.22
CA PRO A 255 -23.25 7.09 -4.74
C PRO A 255 -21.78 7.37 -4.39
N ILE A 256 -21.23 6.66 -3.40
CA ILE A 256 -19.82 6.75 -3.01
C ILE A 256 -18.93 6.19 -4.11
N ILE A 257 -19.32 5.05 -4.69
CA ILE A 257 -18.65 4.44 -5.84
C ILE A 257 -19.60 4.49 -7.03
N SER A 258 -19.40 5.42 -7.93
CA SER A 258 -20.27 5.60 -9.10
C SER A 258 -20.09 4.47 -10.12
N PHE A 259 -20.97 3.47 -10.10
CA PHE A 259 -20.88 2.29 -10.98
C PHE A 259 -20.91 2.61 -12.47
N TRP A 260 -21.48 3.74 -12.89
CA TRP A 260 -21.47 4.15 -14.30
C TRP A 260 -20.05 4.38 -14.82
N MET A 261 -19.07 4.72 -13.96
CA MET A 261 -17.67 4.89 -14.35
C MET A 261 -17.07 3.58 -14.87
N PHE A 262 -17.51 2.43 -14.36
CA PHE A 262 -17.05 1.11 -14.82
C PHE A 262 -17.50 0.76 -16.24
N LYS A 263 -18.45 1.49 -16.82
CA LYS A 263 -18.78 1.37 -18.24
C LYS A 263 -17.63 1.90 -19.13
N ASN A 264 -16.80 2.81 -18.62
CA ASN A 264 -15.60 3.25 -19.30
C ASN A 264 -14.51 2.17 -19.17
N ARG A 265 -14.07 1.63 -20.32
CA ARG A 265 -13.05 0.57 -20.38
C ARG A 265 -11.74 0.97 -19.70
N LEU A 266 -11.28 2.21 -19.91
CA LEU A 266 -10.03 2.69 -19.32
C LEU A 266 -10.13 2.73 -17.79
N PHE A 267 -11.25 3.25 -17.26
CA PHE A 267 -11.50 3.26 -15.82
C PHE A 267 -11.55 1.86 -15.24
N ALA A 268 -12.41 0.98 -15.80
CA ALA A 268 -12.60 -0.38 -15.29
C ALA A 268 -11.27 -1.17 -15.29
N THR A 269 -10.52 -1.13 -16.38
CA THR A 269 -9.22 -1.81 -16.46
C THR A 269 -8.19 -1.23 -15.50
N ALA A 270 -8.18 0.10 -15.30
CA ALA A 270 -7.30 0.74 -14.31
C ALA A 270 -7.60 0.28 -12.88
N GLN A 271 -8.89 0.06 -12.54
CA GLN A 271 -9.29 -0.45 -11.22
C GLN A 271 -8.84 -1.90 -11.01
N ILE A 272 -9.07 -2.78 -11.99
CA ILE A 272 -8.62 -4.18 -11.94
C ILE A 272 -7.10 -4.25 -11.81
N LEU A 273 -6.38 -3.46 -12.61
CA LEU A 273 -4.93 -3.39 -12.56
C LEU A 273 -4.42 -2.86 -11.21
N ALA A 274 -5.07 -1.87 -10.62
CA ALA A 274 -4.70 -1.36 -9.30
C ALA A 274 -4.78 -2.47 -8.24
N PHE A 275 -5.85 -3.25 -8.25
CA PHE A 275 -6.03 -4.40 -7.35
C PHE A 275 -4.94 -5.46 -7.55
N LEU A 276 -4.69 -5.89 -8.79
CA LEU A 276 -3.69 -6.93 -9.11
C LEU A 276 -2.27 -6.48 -8.79
N TYR A 277 -1.90 -5.25 -9.15
CA TYR A 277 -0.60 -4.67 -8.83
C TYR A 277 -0.40 -4.48 -7.32
N GLY A 278 -1.45 -4.08 -6.60
CA GLY A 278 -1.42 -4.00 -5.14
C GLY A 278 -1.06 -5.35 -4.53
N GLY A 279 -1.81 -6.40 -4.89
CA GLY A 279 -1.63 -7.75 -4.37
C GLY A 279 -0.28 -8.39 -4.69
N THR A 280 0.31 -8.05 -5.83
CA THR A 280 1.61 -8.58 -6.23
C THR A 280 2.80 -7.75 -5.72
N PHE A 281 2.66 -6.43 -5.64
CA PHE A 281 3.70 -5.55 -5.10
C PHE A 281 4.03 -5.84 -3.64
N ILE A 282 3.00 -6.05 -2.81
CA ILE A 282 3.20 -6.27 -1.38
C ILE A 282 3.98 -7.55 -1.08
N ILE A 283 3.88 -8.54 -1.95
CA ILE A 283 4.64 -9.81 -1.85
C ILE A 283 6.14 -9.52 -1.82
N LEU A 284 6.62 -8.65 -2.71
CA LEU A 284 8.03 -8.25 -2.75
C LEU A 284 8.44 -7.56 -1.45
N ALA A 285 7.61 -6.63 -0.97
CA ALA A 285 7.93 -5.85 0.21
C ALA A 285 7.97 -6.70 1.49
N VAL A 286 7.19 -7.79 1.56
CA VAL A 286 7.12 -8.69 2.72
C VAL A 286 8.15 -9.82 2.62
N PHE A 287 8.19 -10.55 1.50
CA PHE A 287 8.96 -11.79 1.44
C PHE A 287 10.44 -11.61 1.09
N ILE A 288 10.84 -10.53 0.43
CA ILE A 288 12.27 -10.29 0.17
C ILE A 288 13.06 -10.01 1.47
N PRO A 289 12.60 -9.14 2.39
CA PRO A 289 13.28 -9.00 3.68
C PRO A 289 13.36 -10.32 4.46
N ILE A 290 12.30 -11.13 4.45
CA ILE A 290 12.29 -12.45 5.09
C ILE A 290 13.34 -13.37 4.43
N PHE A 291 13.39 -13.42 3.11
CA PHE A 291 14.38 -14.19 2.37
C PHE A 291 15.81 -13.78 2.76
N VAL A 292 16.10 -12.50 2.79
CA VAL A 292 17.44 -11.97 3.10
C VAL A 292 17.86 -12.26 4.55
N GLN A 293 16.94 -12.19 5.50
CA GLN A 293 17.20 -12.53 6.88
C GLN A 293 17.38 -14.04 7.06
N ALA A 294 16.47 -14.83 6.52
CA ALA A 294 16.43 -16.28 6.68
C ALA A 294 17.53 -16.99 5.91
N VAL A 295 17.70 -16.67 4.63
CA VAL A 295 18.60 -17.40 3.73
C VAL A 295 20.02 -16.86 3.85
N TYR A 296 20.21 -15.54 3.74
CA TYR A 296 21.55 -14.95 3.81
C TYR A 296 22.03 -14.65 5.23
N GLY A 297 21.20 -14.83 6.26
CA GLY A 297 21.57 -14.56 7.66
C GLY A 297 21.87 -13.10 7.95
N SER A 298 21.27 -12.18 7.20
CA SER A 298 21.51 -10.75 7.33
C SER A 298 20.70 -10.15 8.47
N SER A 299 21.17 -9.04 9.04
CA SER A 299 20.39 -8.28 10.04
C SER A 299 19.10 -7.69 9.43
N ALA A 300 18.11 -7.42 10.28
CA ALA A 300 16.86 -6.76 9.89
C ALA A 300 17.11 -5.42 9.16
N THR A 301 18.11 -4.65 9.61
CA THR A 301 18.51 -3.39 8.96
C THR A 301 19.00 -3.63 7.53
N SER A 302 19.87 -4.63 7.31
CA SER A 302 20.34 -4.99 5.96
C SER A 302 19.22 -5.50 5.07
N ALA A 303 18.27 -6.23 5.64
CA ALA A 303 17.08 -6.70 4.93
C ALA A 303 16.14 -5.55 4.51
N GLY A 304 16.02 -4.50 5.33
CA GLY A 304 15.30 -3.29 4.97
C GLY A 304 15.96 -2.54 3.79
N PHE A 305 17.28 -2.41 3.81
CA PHE A 305 18.02 -1.76 2.73
C PHE A 305 17.94 -2.49 1.39
N ILE A 306 17.69 -3.79 1.38
CA ILE A 306 17.55 -4.56 0.13
C ILE A 306 16.31 -4.14 -0.68
N LEU A 307 15.32 -3.47 -0.06
CA LEU A 307 14.19 -2.89 -0.78
C LEU A 307 14.53 -1.62 -1.56
N THR A 308 15.66 -0.97 -1.25
CA THR A 308 16.07 0.29 -1.90
C THR A 308 16.16 0.19 -3.43
N PRO A 309 16.77 -0.84 -4.03
CA PRO A 309 16.77 -0.99 -5.49
C PRO A 309 15.38 -1.08 -6.10
N MET A 310 14.46 -1.79 -5.45
CA MET A 310 13.05 -1.85 -5.89
C MET A 310 12.41 -0.47 -5.87
N MET A 311 12.63 0.30 -4.80
CA MET A 311 12.09 1.65 -4.67
C MET A 311 12.68 2.59 -5.73
N LEU A 312 13.99 2.53 -5.98
CA LEU A 312 14.64 3.28 -7.06
C LEU A 312 14.07 2.91 -8.43
N GLY A 313 13.91 1.62 -8.69
CA GLY A 313 13.23 1.13 -9.89
C GLY A 313 11.82 1.68 -10.02
N SER A 314 11.05 1.68 -8.93
CA SER A 314 9.67 2.18 -8.95
C SER A 314 9.58 3.68 -9.18
N VAL A 315 10.50 4.46 -8.64
CA VAL A 315 10.62 5.90 -8.91
C VAL A 315 10.91 6.15 -10.39
N LEU A 316 11.88 5.42 -10.97
CA LEU A 316 12.23 5.55 -12.39
C LEU A 316 11.03 5.14 -13.28
N GLY A 317 10.38 4.03 -13.00
CA GLY A 317 9.19 3.59 -13.73
C GLY A 317 8.04 4.59 -13.64
N SER A 318 7.79 5.14 -12.45
CA SER A 318 6.76 6.16 -12.24
C SER A 318 7.05 7.46 -12.99
N MET A 319 8.30 7.93 -12.95
CA MET A 319 8.73 9.13 -13.68
C MET A 319 8.60 8.94 -15.20
N ILE A 320 9.11 7.83 -15.72
CA ILE A 320 9.06 7.50 -17.15
C ILE A 320 7.60 7.36 -17.59
N GLY A 321 6.78 6.58 -16.88
CA GLY A 321 5.36 6.43 -17.15
C GLY A 321 4.63 7.77 -17.14
N GLY A 322 4.89 8.59 -16.14
CA GLY A 322 4.31 9.92 -16.02
C GLY A 322 4.70 10.88 -17.14
N ILE A 323 5.98 10.92 -17.54
CA ILE A 323 6.45 11.79 -18.63
C ILE A 323 5.87 11.36 -19.98
N PHE A 324 5.83 10.06 -20.23
CA PHE A 324 5.42 9.53 -21.53
C PHE A 324 3.91 9.35 -21.72
N GLN A 325 3.09 9.51 -20.68
CA GLN A 325 1.62 9.35 -20.76
C GLN A 325 0.92 10.32 -21.73
N THR A 326 1.55 11.45 -22.07
CA THR A 326 1.04 12.39 -23.08
C THR A 326 1.43 12.00 -24.51
N LYS A 327 2.53 11.27 -24.67
CA LYS A 327 3.06 10.84 -25.98
C LYS A 327 2.53 9.47 -26.41
N PHE A 328 2.46 8.55 -25.46
CA PHE A 328 2.05 7.16 -25.71
C PHE A 328 0.71 6.85 -25.03
N ARG A 329 0.03 5.82 -25.54
CA ARG A 329 -1.21 5.32 -24.96
C ARG A 329 -0.96 4.65 -23.60
N PHE A 330 -1.93 4.77 -22.69
CA PHE A 330 -1.86 4.06 -21.40
C PHE A 330 -1.57 2.57 -21.57
N ARG A 331 -2.26 1.93 -22.54
CA ARG A 331 -2.05 0.52 -22.87
C ARG A 331 -0.60 0.20 -23.20
N SER A 332 0.05 0.98 -24.06
CA SER A 332 1.44 0.70 -24.48
C SER A 332 2.43 0.81 -23.32
N LEU A 333 2.25 1.81 -22.46
CA LEU A 333 3.08 2.00 -21.27
C LEU A 333 2.84 0.89 -20.23
N MET A 334 1.58 0.48 -20.04
CA MET A 334 1.25 -0.62 -19.14
C MET A 334 1.72 -1.99 -19.66
N ILE A 335 1.86 -2.19 -20.98
CA ILE A 335 2.51 -3.39 -21.54
C ILE A 335 3.97 -3.43 -21.09
N VAL A 336 4.72 -2.34 -21.19
CA VAL A 336 6.11 -2.27 -20.69
C VAL A 336 6.17 -2.55 -19.21
N SER A 337 5.25 -1.98 -18.43
CA SER A 337 5.10 -2.21 -16.99
C SER A 337 4.94 -3.70 -16.67
N VAL A 338 3.95 -4.36 -17.29
CA VAL A 338 3.63 -5.77 -17.01
C VAL A 338 4.79 -6.68 -17.43
N ILE A 339 5.40 -6.43 -18.60
CA ILE A 339 6.53 -7.25 -19.07
C ILE A 339 7.71 -7.14 -18.12
N SER A 340 8.09 -5.91 -17.72
CA SER A 340 9.18 -5.69 -16.76
C SER A 340 8.88 -6.34 -15.41
N PHE A 341 7.64 -6.21 -14.93
CA PHE A 341 7.24 -6.79 -13.65
C PHE A 341 7.21 -8.33 -13.71
N PHE A 342 6.72 -8.90 -14.81
CA PHE A 342 6.72 -10.35 -15.05
C PHE A 342 8.16 -10.89 -15.06
N ILE A 343 9.06 -10.26 -15.82
CA ILE A 343 10.47 -10.68 -15.89
C ILE A 343 11.10 -10.62 -14.49
N GLY A 344 10.94 -9.50 -13.77
CA GLY A 344 11.48 -9.36 -12.43
C GLY A 344 10.95 -10.43 -11.46
N MET A 345 9.64 -10.70 -11.47
CA MET A 345 9.03 -11.71 -10.63
C MET A 345 9.45 -13.15 -11.01
N LEU A 346 9.58 -13.42 -12.31
CA LEU A 346 10.09 -14.70 -12.79
C LEU A 346 11.54 -14.96 -12.34
N LEU A 347 12.39 -13.93 -12.40
CA LEU A 347 13.78 -14.02 -11.94
C LEU A 347 13.85 -14.26 -10.42
N LEU A 348 13.01 -13.57 -9.65
CA LEU A 348 12.88 -13.77 -8.19
C LEU A 348 12.34 -15.17 -7.85
N GLY A 349 11.41 -15.70 -8.64
CA GLY A 349 10.87 -17.04 -8.47
C GLY A 349 11.87 -18.16 -8.74
N ASN A 350 12.96 -17.88 -9.48
CA ASN A 350 14.03 -18.83 -9.77
C ASN A 350 15.28 -18.65 -8.91
N MET A 351 15.21 -17.87 -7.83
CA MET A 351 16.32 -17.73 -6.89
C MET A 351 16.60 -19.02 -6.12
N THR A 352 17.86 -19.22 -5.80
CA THR A 352 18.35 -20.29 -4.91
C THR A 352 19.05 -19.68 -3.68
N PRO A 353 19.32 -20.46 -2.63
CA PRO A 353 20.10 -19.97 -1.50
C PRO A 353 21.48 -19.41 -1.88
N ASP A 354 22.06 -19.90 -2.99
CA ASP A 354 23.39 -19.50 -3.49
C ASP A 354 23.33 -18.29 -4.43
N THR A 355 22.15 -17.76 -4.74
CA THR A 355 22.02 -16.60 -5.61
C THR A 355 22.74 -15.40 -5.02
N ALA A 356 23.71 -14.84 -5.76
CA ALA A 356 24.50 -13.70 -5.29
C ALA A 356 23.60 -12.47 -5.06
N ARG A 357 23.85 -11.71 -3.98
CA ARG A 357 23.09 -10.49 -3.61
C ARG A 357 23.01 -9.46 -4.74
N ALA A 358 24.04 -9.40 -5.60
CA ALA A 358 24.03 -8.50 -6.75
C ALA A 358 22.88 -8.83 -7.73
N TRP A 359 22.61 -10.10 -7.98
CA TRP A 359 21.49 -10.51 -8.84
C TRP A 359 20.14 -10.19 -8.21
N LEU A 360 20.00 -10.42 -6.89
CA LEU A 360 18.79 -10.02 -6.17
C LEU A 360 18.53 -8.52 -6.34
N THR A 361 19.58 -7.68 -6.22
CA THR A 361 19.50 -6.23 -6.44
C THR A 361 18.99 -5.88 -7.85
N VAL A 362 19.49 -6.56 -8.88
CA VAL A 362 19.05 -6.38 -10.27
C VAL A 362 17.57 -6.82 -10.45
N PHE A 363 17.21 -7.96 -9.91
CA PHE A 363 15.84 -8.48 -10.00
C PHE A 363 14.83 -7.55 -9.32
N MET A 364 15.20 -7.00 -8.17
CA MET A 364 14.41 -6.01 -7.44
C MET A 364 14.27 -4.69 -8.22
N LEU A 365 15.35 -4.22 -8.87
CA LEU A 365 15.31 -3.03 -9.70
C LEU A 365 14.35 -3.20 -10.88
N ILE A 366 14.40 -4.35 -11.58
CA ILE A 366 13.52 -4.67 -12.72
C ILE A 366 12.05 -4.77 -12.25
N SER A 367 11.79 -5.47 -11.14
CA SER A 367 10.44 -5.61 -10.57
C SER A 367 9.89 -4.25 -10.16
N GLY A 368 10.70 -3.45 -9.47
CA GLY A 368 10.36 -2.09 -9.06
C GLY A 368 10.06 -1.19 -10.26
N PHE A 369 10.88 -1.24 -11.30
CA PHE A 369 10.66 -0.48 -12.52
C PHE A 369 9.30 -0.83 -13.15
N GLY A 370 8.97 -2.11 -13.26
CA GLY A 370 7.68 -2.56 -13.75
C GLY A 370 6.51 -2.02 -12.92
N VAL A 371 6.56 -2.18 -11.61
CA VAL A 371 5.50 -1.70 -10.69
C VAL A 371 5.38 -0.18 -10.71
N GLY A 372 6.49 0.53 -10.86
CA GLY A 372 6.55 1.99 -10.82
C GLY A 372 5.61 2.67 -11.79
N PHE A 373 5.48 2.15 -13.01
CA PHE A 373 4.51 2.66 -13.99
C PHE A 373 3.08 2.71 -13.42
N SER A 374 2.70 1.72 -12.64
CA SER A 374 1.35 1.63 -12.08
C SER A 374 1.03 2.77 -11.10
N PHE A 375 2.03 3.32 -10.41
CA PHE A 375 1.85 4.42 -9.45
C PHE A 375 1.51 5.74 -10.11
N SER A 376 1.96 5.99 -11.34
CA SER A 376 1.65 7.20 -12.09
C SER A 376 0.51 7.01 -13.08
N LEU A 377 0.46 5.86 -13.77
CA LEU A 377 -0.48 5.66 -14.88
C LEU A 377 -1.88 5.27 -14.43
N LEU A 378 -2.04 4.43 -13.39
CA LEU A 378 -3.37 3.96 -13.00
C LEU A 378 -4.24 5.06 -12.36
N PRO A 379 -3.72 5.90 -11.44
CA PRO A 379 -4.45 7.08 -11.00
C PRO A 379 -4.77 8.04 -12.16
N ALA A 380 -3.82 8.25 -13.08
CA ALA A 380 -4.04 9.09 -14.26
C ALA A 380 -5.12 8.52 -15.18
N ALA A 381 -5.09 7.22 -15.45
CA ALA A 381 -6.06 6.52 -16.28
C ALA A 381 -7.46 6.54 -15.64
N SER A 382 -7.55 6.38 -14.31
CA SER A 382 -8.82 6.42 -13.60
C SER A 382 -9.51 7.79 -13.67
N MET A 383 -8.74 8.88 -13.72
CA MET A 383 -9.26 10.26 -13.80
C MET A 383 -9.35 10.81 -15.24
N ASN A 384 -8.82 10.05 -16.23
CA ASN A 384 -8.74 10.53 -17.62
C ASN A 384 -10.13 10.67 -18.23
N ASN A 385 -10.38 11.82 -18.90
CA ASN A 385 -11.66 12.16 -19.52
C ASN A 385 -12.89 12.19 -18.58
N LEU A 386 -12.67 12.24 -17.25
CA LEU A 386 -13.75 12.46 -16.29
C LEU A 386 -13.90 13.95 -15.96
N ASP A 387 -15.16 14.35 -15.70
CA ASP A 387 -15.45 15.66 -15.14
C ASP A 387 -14.65 15.86 -13.84
N PRO A 388 -14.04 17.04 -13.62
CA PRO A 388 -13.31 17.34 -12.39
C PRO A 388 -14.06 17.00 -11.10
N ARG A 389 -15.39 17.06 -11.11
CA ARG A 389 -16.26 16.72 -9.96
C ARG A 389 -16.24 15.25 -9.53
N TYR A 390 -15.73 14.35 -10.36
CA TYR A 390 -15.70 12.92 -10.08
C TYR A 390 -14.26 12.37 -9.93
N ARG A 391 -13.23 13.22 -10.04
CA ARG A 391 -11.83 12.80 -10.00
C ARG A 391 -11.41 12.28 -8.62
N GLY A 392 -11.92 12.89 -7.55
CA GLY A 392 -11.68 12.42 -6.19
C GLY A 392 -12.24 11.02 -5.97
N THR A 393 -13.50 10.80 -6.35
CA THR A 393 -14.15 9.49 -6.33
C THR A 393 -13.38 8.47 -7.17
N ALA A 394 -12.98 8.81 -8.38
CA ALA A 394 -12.26 7.90 -9.27
C ALA A 394 -10.89 7.49 -8.72
N ASN A 395 -10.13 8.45 -8.21
CA ASN A 395 -8.79 8.19 -7.67
C ASN A 395 -8.82 7.49 -6.32
N SER A 396 -9.79 7.83 -5.47
CA SER A 396 -9.94 7.14 -4.18
C SER A 396 -10.37 5.68 -4.36
N THR A 397 -11.24 5.38 -5.34
CA THR A 397 -11.58 4.01 -5.72
C THR A 397 -10.33 3.25 -6.19
N ASN A 398 -9.45 3.88 -6.98
CA ASN A 398 -8.19 3.30 -7.41
C ASN A 398 -7.26 2.98 -6.23
N SER A 399 -7.11 3.94 -5.32
CA SER A 399 -6.28 3.78 -4.11
C SER A 399 -6.84 2.71 -3.18
N PHE A 400 -8.16 2.68 -2.99
CA PHE A 400 -8.85 1.65 -2.20
C PHE A 400 -8.61 0.25 -2.77
N LEU A 401 -8.86 0.05 -4.08
CA LEU A 401 -8.69 -1.25 -4.71
C LEU A 401 -7.23 -1.72 -4.70
N ARG A 402 -6.27 -0.81 -4.84
CA ARG A 402 -4.84 -1.11 -4.65
C ARG A 402 -4.56 -1.61 -3.23
N SER A 403 -5.03 -0.89 -2.21
CA SER A 403 -4.82 -1.27 -0.80
C SER A 403 -5.54 -2.56 -0.46
N PHE A 404 -6.73 -2.76 -1.00
CA PHE A 404 -7.48 -4.01 -0.86
C PHE A 404 -6.74 -5.19 -1.49
N GLY A 405 -6.18 -5.00 -2.70
CA GLY A 405 -5.31 -5.99 -3.33
C GLY A 405 -4.09 -6.31 -2.47
N MET A 406 -3.43 -5.29 -1.87
CA MET A 406 -2.28 -5.49 -0.97
C MET A 406 -2.65 -6.39 0.21
N THR A 407 -3.77 -6.13 0.87
CA THR A 407 -4.20 -6.91 2.03
C THR A 407 -4.53 -8.36 1.66
N LEU A 408 -5.31 -8.56 0.58
CA LEU A 408 -5.58 -9.92 0.10
C LEU A 408 -4.31 -10.64 -0.35
N GLY A 409 -3.40 -9.93 -1.00
CA GLY A 409 -2.13 -10.48 -1.44
C GLY A 409 -1.30 -11.01 -0.27
N VAL A 410 -1.09 -10.20 0.78
CA VAL A 410 -0.36 -10.64 2.00
C VAL A 410 -1.02 -11.86 2.62
N THR A 411 -2.35 -11.86 2.78
CA THR A 411 -3.06 -12.96 3.43
C THR A 411 -2.97 -14.25 2.62
N ILE A 412 -3.30 -14.20 1.32
CA ILE A 412 -3.33 -15.40 0.47
C ILE A 412 -1.91 -15.97 0.32
N PHE A 413 -0.96 -15.14 -0.08
CA PHE A 413 0.41 -15.60 -0.33
C PHE A 413 1.16 -15.91 0.97
N GLY A 414 0.82 -15.24 2.08
CA GLY A 414 1.34 -15.57 3.41
C GLY A 414 0.90 -16.96 3.85
N THR A 415 -0.40 -17.26 3.74
CA THR A 415 -0.93 -18.59 4.06
C THR A 415 -0.29 -19.67 3.19
N ILE A 416 -0.16 -19.42 1.88
CA ILE A 416 0.51 -20.36 0.97
C ILE A 416 1.97 -20.58 1.37
N GLN A 417 2.71 -19.50 1.66
CA GLN A 417 4.11 -19.58 2.06
C GLN A 417 4.27 -20.41 3.33
N THR A 418 3.46 -20.16 4.36
CA THR A 418 3.51 -20.89 5.63
C THR A 418 3.20 -22.37 5.43
N ASN A 419 2.18 -22.72 4.64
CA ASN A 419 1.81 -24.09 4.38
C ASN A 419 2.91 -24.84 3.58
N VAL A 420 3.47 -24.21 2.54
CA VAL A 420 4.56 -24.79 1.75
C VAL A 420 5.82 -24.95 2.59
N PHE A 421 6.14 -23.96 3.43
CA PHE A 421 7.28 -24.03 4.33
C PHE A 421 7.13 -25.21 5.31
N SER A 422 5.98 -25.32 5.99
CA SER A 422 5.70 -26.41 6.93
C SER A 422 5.77 -27.79 6.27
N SER A 423 5.20 -27.94 5.07
CA SER A 423 5.25 -29.19 4.31
C SER A 423 6.70 -29.57 3.96
N LYS A 424 7.46 -28.64 3.38
CA LYS A 424 8.87 -28.89 3.02
C LYS A 424 9.75 -29.16 4.22
N LEU A 425 9.48 -28.50 5.34
CA LEU A 425 10.18 -28.72 6.59
C LEU A 425 9.91 -30.14 7.11
N THR A 426 8.64 -30.57 7.17
CA THR A 426 8.23 -31.91 7.57
C THR A 426 8.86 -32.98 6.68
N ASP A 427 8.83 -32.80 5.35
CA ASP A 427 9.44 -33.71 4.40
C ASP A 427 10.95 -33.84 4.61
N SER A 428 11.62 -32.72 4.86
CA SER A 428 13.07 -32.69 5.10
C SER A 428 13.50 -33.38 6.39
N PHE A 429 12.63 -33.42 7.41
CA PHE A 429 12.91 -34.06 8.69
C PHE A 429 12.30 -35.45 8.86
N SER A 430 11.38 -35.90 7.99
CA SER A 430 10.72 -37.22 8.07
C SER A 430 11.68 -38.40 7.97
N GLY A 431 12.90 -38.20 7.47
CA GLY A 431 13.97 -39.21 7.42
C GLY A 431 14.95 -39.20 8.58
N MET A 432 14.84 -38.27 9.53
CA MET A 432 15.77 -38.15 10.68
C MET A 432 15.21 -38.89 11.92
N LYS A 433 15.88 -39.96 12.35
CA LYS A 433 15.63 -40.63 13.62
C LYS A 433 16.41 -39.90 14.71
N GLY A 434 15.76 -39.54 15.83
CA GLY A 434 16.40 -38.99 17.02
C GLY A 434 15.94 -37.58 17.43
N SER A 435 16.69 -36.94 18.32
CA SER A 435 16.41 -35.64 18.94
C SER A 435 16.17 -34.49 17.97
N ALA A 436 16.67 -34.59 16.74
CA ALA A 436 16.47 -33.56 15.68
C ALA A 436 15.03 -33.53 15.15
N GLY A 437 14.34 -34.68 15.06
CA GLY A 437 12.93 -34.75 14.69
C GLY A 437 11.99 -34.19 15.77
N ALA A 438 12.32 -34.42 17.03
CA ALA A 438 11.57 -33.85 18.15
C ALA A 438 11.79 -32.32 18.27
N ALA A 439 13.00 -31.84 18.00
CA ALA A 439 13.30 -30.42 17.99
C ALA A 439 12.54 -29.67 16.86
N ALA A 440 12.38 -30.30 15.69
CA ALA A 440 11.60 -29.73 14.57
C ALA A 440 10.09 -29.65 14.85
N GLN A 441 9.53 -30.63 15.59
CA GLN A 441 8.12 -30.61 16.03
C GLN A 441 7.85 -29.60 17.15
N ASN A 442 8.87 -29.29 17.96
CA ASN A 442 8.80 -28.30 19.05
C ASN A 442 9.29 -26.90 18.64
N MET A 443 9.74 -26.73 17.40
CA MET A 443 10.01 -25.37 16.88
C MET A 443 8.69 -24.64 16.77
N GLY A 444 8.47 -23.70 17.69
CA GLY A 444 7.38 -22.75 17.66
C GLY A 444 7.38 -21.91 16.38
N ASP A 445 7.07 -20.65 16.45
CA ASP A 445 7.01 -19.73 15.32
C ASP A 445 8.30 -19.79 14.47
N PRO A 446 8.23 -20.07 13.16
CA PRO A 446 9.39 -20.00 12.25
C PRO A 446 10.19 -18.69 12.32
N GLN A 447 9.60 -17.63 12.84
CA GLN A 447 10.26 -16.34 13.02
C GLN A 447 11.29 -16.34 14.17
N GLU A 448 11.18 -17.23 15.14
CA GLU A 448 12.19 -17.34 16.21
C GLU A 448 13.57 -17.81 15.70
N ILE A 449 13.60 -18.52 14.56
CA ILE A 449 14.82 -19.01 13.92
C ILE A 449 15.68 -17.85 13.37
N PHE A 450 15.08 -16.66 13.17
CA PHE A 450 15.75 -15.51 12.56
C PHE A 450 16.44 -14.59 13.58
N GLN A 451 16.26 -14.83 14.87
CA GLN A 451 17.02 -14.13 15.88
C GLN A 451 18.49 -14.59 15.87
N ALA A 452 19.42 -13.64 15.77
CA ALA A 452 20.85 -13.92 15.65
C ALA A 452 21.38 -14.85 16.76
N GLY A 453 20.82 -14.78 17.97
CA GLY A 453 21.15 -15.65 19.10
C GLY A 453 20.71 -17.09 18.91
N THR A 454 19.58 -17.36 18.30
CA THR A 454 19.03 -18.70 18.11
C THR A 454 19.75 -19.43 16.97
N ARG A 455 20.08 -18.72 15.88
CA ARG A 455 20.74 -19.28 14.69
C ARG A 455 22.10 -19.93 15.00
N SER A 456 22.86 -19.36 15.92
CA SER A 456 24.19 -19.88 16.30
C SER A 456 24.15 -21.20 17.09
N HIS A 457 22.99 -21.56 17.63
CA HIS A 457 22.82 -22.80 18.43
C HIS A 457 22.23 -23.96 17.60
N ILE A 458 21.81 -23.69 16.33
CA ILE A 458 21.25 -24.73 15.47
C ILE A 458 22.39 -25.48 14.75
N PRO A 459 22.42 -26.83 14.77
CA PRO A 459 23.40 -27.59 13.99
C PRO A 459 23.33 -27.26 12.50
N SER A 460 24.48 -27.12 11.85
CA SER A 460 24.59 -26.68 10.45
C SER A 460 23.76 -27.50 9.47
N ALA A 461 23.67 -28.83 9.68
CA ALA A 461 22.87 -29.72 8.86
C ALA A 461 21.35 -29.43 8.96
N VAL A 462 20.87 -29.07 10.16
CA VAL A 462 19.47 -28.66 10.39
C VAL A 462 19.21 -27.27 9.81
N LEU A 463 20.12 -26.33 10.05
CA LEU A 463 20.01 -24.97 9.56
C LEU A 463 19.94 -24.93 8.04
N ASN A 464 20.77 -25.68 7.31
CA ASN A 464 20.76 -25.72 5.85
C ASN A 464 19.42 -26.22 5.31
N ARG A 465 18.81 -27.23 5.91
CA ARG A 465 17.47 -27.71 5.50
C ARG A 465 16.37 -26.68 5.74
N ILE A 466 16.45 -25.95 6.84
CA ILE A 466 15.52 -24.84 7.11
C ILE A 466 15.68 -23.73 6.07
N ILE A 467 16.92 -23.37 5.73
CA ILE A 467 17.24 -22.38 4.69
C ILE A 467 16.68 -22.81 3.33
N GLU A 468 16.90 -24.07 2.95
CA GLU A 468 16.36 -24.63 1.71
C GLU A 468 14.83 -24.62 1.68
N ALA A 469 14.18 -25.05 2.76
CA ALA A 469 12.71 -25.04 2.85
C ALA A 469 12.16 -23.60 2.79
N MET A 470 12.79 -22.66 3.47
CA MET A 470 12.40 -21.24 3.46
C MET A 470 12.60 -20.63 2.06
N SER A 471 13.76 -20.83 1.44
CA SER A 471 14.04 -20.38 0.09
C SER A 471 13.01 -20.94 -0.90
N ALA A 472 12.75 -22.24 -0.85
CA ALA A 472 11.80 -22.89 -1.75
C ALA A 472 10.35 -22.45 -1.53
N SER A 473 9.93 -22.15 -0.29
CA SER A 473 8.58 -21.65 -0.02
C SER A 473 8.37 -20.22 -0.53
N ILE A 474 9.37 -19.34 -0.37
CA ILE A 474 9.31 -17.96 -0.84
C ILE A 474 9.36 -17.89 -2.37
N THR A 475 10.27 -18.63 -3.00
CA THR A 475 10.36 -18.66 -4.47
C THR A 475 9.11 -19.26 -5.11
N TYR A 476 8.48 -20.24 -4.47
CA TYR A 476 7.18 -20.78 -4.88
C TYR A 476 6.09 -19.69 -4.87
N VAL A 477 6.06 -18.84 -3.84
CA VAL A 477 5.14 -17.68 -3.79
C VAL A 477 5.38 -16.71 -4.94
N PHE A 478 6.63 -16.39 -5.27
CA PHE A 478 6.93 -15.52 -6.42
C PHE A 478 6.50 -16.14 -7.74
N MET A 479 6.62 -17.46 -7.91
CA MET A 479 6.13 -18.17 -9.10
C MET A 479 4.60 -18.14 -9.17
N LEU A 480 3.90 -18.36 -8.06
CA LEU A 480 2.43 -18.26 -8.05
C LEU A 480 1.96 -16.82 -8.30
N ALA A 481 2.71 -15.81 -7.87
CA ALA A 481 2.40 -14.42 -8.13
C ALA A 481 2.46 -14.03 -9.62
N LEU A 482 3.04 -14.86 -10.48
CA LEU A 482 2.94 -14.72 -11.93
C LEU A 482 1.50 -14.85 -12.42
N ILE A 483 0.63 -15.61 -11.73
CA ILE A 483 -0.78 -15.77 -12.12
C ILE A 483 -1.51 -14.43 -12.16
N PRO A 484 -1.59 -13.63 -11.08
CA PRO A 484 -2.21 -12.31 -11.14
C PRO A 484 -1.49 -11.35 -12.10
N ILE A 485 -0.18 -11.50 -12.35
CA ILE A 485 0.53 -10.68 -13.33
C ILE A 485 0.10 -11.05 -14.76
N VAL A 486 -0.12 -12.32 -15.06
CA VAL A 486 -0.67 -12.76 -16.35
C VAL A 486 -2.10 -12.24 -16.53
N ILE A 487 -2.93 -12.28 -15.47
CA ILE A 487 -4.27 -11.69 -15.52
C ILE A 487 -4.16 -10.16 -15.76
N ALA A 488 -3.18 -9.49 -15.15
CA ALA A 488 -2.91 -8.09 -15.44
C ALA A 488 -2.49 -7.86 -16.89
N ALA A 489 -1.65 -8.72 -17.46
CA ALA A 489 -1.26 -8.66 -18.88
C ALA A 489 -2.47 -8.76 -19.81
N VAL A 490 -3.35 -9.71 -19.54
CA VAL A 490 -4.62 -9.85 -20.29
C VAL A 490 -5.49 -8.61 -20.11
N THR A 491 -5.62 -8.09 -18.89
CA THR A 491 -6.41 -6.89 -18.61
C THR A 491 -5.88 -5.66 -19.37
N VAL A 492 -4.54 -5.51 -19.46
CA VAL A 492 -3.91 -4.43 -20.23
C VAL A 492 -4.29 -4.50 -21.72
N LEU A 493 -4.49 -5.69 -22.29
CA LEU A 493 -4.93 -5.82 -23.69
C LEU A 493 -6.33 -5.25 -23.93
N PHE A 494 -7.19 -5.25 -22.91
CA PHE A 494 -8.52 -4.64 -22.95
C PHE A 494 -8.50 -3.13 -22.60
N MET A 495 -7.40 -2.59 -22.13
CA MET A 495 -7.23 -1.16 -21.86
C MET A 495 -7.42 -0.37 -23.16
N GLY A 496 -8.19 0.72 -23.11
CA GLY A 496 -8.50 1.54 -24.28
C GLY A 496 -7.26 2.08 -25.01
N LYS A 497 -7.50 2.71 -26.17
CA LYS A 497 -6.43 3.33 -26.97
C LYS A 497 -6.13 4.77 -26.54
N GLU A 498 -6.63 5.19 -25.39
CA GLU A 498 -6.57 6.55 -24.88
C GLU A 498 -5.17 6.88 -24.34
N ARG A 499 -4.86 8.17 -24.39
CA ARG A 499 -3.69 8.81 -23.77
C ARG A 499 -4.12 10.11 -23.10
N VAL A 500 -3.26 10.68 -22.30
CA VAL A 500 -3.49 12.03 -21.78
C VAL A 500 -3.37 13.02 -22.94
N LYS A 501 -4.43 13.79 -23.23
CA LYS A 501 -4.41 14.84 -24.24
C LYS A 501 -3.66 16.05 -23.70
N THR A 502 -2.84 16.68 -24.53
CA THR A 502 -2.16 17.93 -24.20
C THR A 502 -3.14 19.11 -24.18
N THR A 503 -2.77 20.18 -23.51
CA THR A 503 -3.57 21.41 -23.45
C THR A 503 -3.89 21.91 -24.86
N GLN A 504 -2.91 21.94 -25.77
CA GLN A 504 -3.10 22.36 -27.16
C GLN A 504 -4.09 21.49 -27.96
N GLU A 505 -4.11 20.17 -27.69
CA GLU A 505 -5.06 19.25 -28.32
C GLU A 505 -6.47 19.39 -27.76
N MET A 506 -6.62 19.85 -26.53
CA MET A 506 -7.93 20.15 -25.95
C MET A 506 -8.51 21.46 -26.52
N GLU A 507 -7.70 22.48 -26.64
CA GLU A 507 -8.11 23.79 -27.22
C GLU A 507 -8.54 23.68 -28.69
N LYS A 508 -7.83 22.87 -29.50
CA LYS A 508 -8.21 22.65 -30.92
C LYS A 508 -9.57 21.95 -31.12
N LYS A 509 -10.16 21.37 -30.09
CA LYS A 509 -11.47 20.71 -30.14
C LYS A 509 -12.62 21.61 -29.74
N THR A 510 -12.33 22.69 -29.04
CA THR A 510 -13.33 23.66 -28.52
C THR A 510 -13.44 24.92 -29.35
N GLY A 511 -12.55 25.19 -30.29
CA GLY A 511 -12.62 26.22 -31.34
C GLY A 511 -12.92 25.59 -32.70
#